data_1751290b82a8b192474cccfb23040608
#
_entry.id   1751290b82a8b192474cccfb23040608
#
_cell.length_a   1.000
_cell.length_b   1.000
_cell.length_c   1.000
_cell.angle_alpha   90.00
_cell.angle_beta   90.00
_cell.angle_gamma   90.00
#
_symmetry.space_group_name_H-M   'P 1'
#
loop_
_entity.id
_entity.type
_entity.pdbx_description
1 polymer ?
#
loop_
_entity_poly.entity_id
_entity_poly.type
_entity_poly.pdbx_seq_one_letter_code
_entity_poly.pdbx_strand_id
1 'polypeptide(L)'
;MQYHVNGALVPEDEATVSVLDRGFMYGDAAFETLRVYGGDPFEWGAHRERLQHTAETLGFGDAVPEDLRKRVDETLAANDLADAYCKVSVSRGVQPGKLTPDPEVDPTVVVITKSLPRGGPDGERVWDDPAEVQTVRTRRIPSDALPADIKSHNYLNGILGRLELQRSAGDGDPADECLVRDIDGNVAEGATSNVFFVSEAGLRTPSADLDLLPGVTRDIVLELAREEGFPVETGAYSLDDVRNADEAFLTNSTWEIRPIGTVDGIEVGTGPMTKLLQRLYDERVERRHY
;
A
#
# COMPACT_ATOMS: atom_id res chain seq x y z
N MET A 1 -20.41 10.72 -6.54
CA MET A 1 -19.29 11.11 -5.65
C MET A 1 -18.72 12.45 -6.09
N GLN A 2 -18.10 13.18 -5.17
CA GLN A 2 -17.28 14.37 -5.46
C GLN A 2 -15.82 14.00 -5.29
N TYR A 3 -14.96 14.40 -6.23
CA TYR A 3 -13.51 14.26 -6.12
C TYR A 3 -12.86 15.64 -6.09
N HIS A 4 -11.67 15.72 -5.55
CA HIS A 4 -10.92 16.96 -5.56
C HIS A 4 -9.89 16.92 -6.70
N VAL A 5 -9.93 17.89 -7.59
CA VAL A 5 -8.98 18.04 -8.70
C VAL A 5 -8.44 19.48 -8.69
N ASN A 6 -7.13 19.66 -8.53
CA ASN A 6 -6.44 20.95 -8.61
C ASN A 6 -7.07 22.10 -7.82
N GLY A 7 -7.50 21.83 -6.58
CA GLY A 7 -8.06 22.86 -5.70
C GLY A 7 -9.59 23.00 -5.78
N ALA A 8 -10.29 22.21 -6.58
CA ALA A 8 -11.73 22.25 -6.72
C ALA A 8 -12.38 20.88 -6.50
N LEU A 9 -13.54 20.88 -5.82
CA LEU A 9 -14.43 19.72 -5.77
C LEU A 9 -15.23 19.65 -7.08
N VAL A 10 -15.18 18.50 -7.74
CA VAL A 10 -15.87 18.24 -9.00
C VAL A 10 -16.64 16.92 -8.94
N PRO A 11 -17.79 16.80 -9.63
CA PRO A 11 -18.48 15.52 -9.78
C PRO A 11 -17.55 14.45 -10.38
N GLU A 12 -17.76 13.20 -10.00
CA GLU A 12 -16.94 12.05 -10.45
C GLU A 12 -16.84 11.96 -11.99
N ASP A 13 -17.92 12.22 -12.69
CA ASP A 13 -18.02 12.20 -14.16
C ASP A 13 -17.37 13.40 -14.85
N GLU A 14 -17.08 14.46 -14.09
CA GLU A 14 -16.36 15.65 -14.55
C GLU A 14 -14.87 15.64 -14.14
N ALA A 15 -14.46 14.70 -13.27
CA ALA A 15 -13.10 14.61 -12.77
C ALA A 15 -12.14 14.12 -13.86
N THR A 16 -11.44 15.05 -14.50
CA THR A 16 -10.53 14.78 -15.61
C THR A 16 -9.14 15.32 -15.37
N VAL A 17 -8.15 14.64 -15.96
CA VAL A 17 -6.76 15.13 -16.04
C VAL A 17 -6.36 15.31 -17.50
N SER A 18 -5.42 16.21 -17.74
CA SER A 18 -4.91 16.45 -19.09
C SER A 18 -4.21 15.20 -19.65
N VAL A 19 -4.42 14.90 -20.94
CA VAL A 19 -3.66 13.85 -21.63
C VAL A 19 -2.16 14.19 -21.77
N LEU A 20 -1.76 15.43 -21.51
CA LEU A 20 -0.38 15.90 -21.47
C LEU A 20 0.19 15.92 -20.05
N ASP A 21 -0.57 15.45 -19.05
CA ASP A 21 -0.07 15.28 -17.70
C ASP A 21 1.03 14.22 -17.65
N ARG A 22 2.15 14.53 -17.01
CA ARG A 22 3.31 13.64 -16.96
C ARG A 22 3.03 12.37 -16.14
N GLY A 23 2.15 12.45 -15.14
CA GLY A 23 1.68 11.29 -14.39
C GLY A 23 0.93 10.30 -15.29
N PHE A 24 0.10 10.81 -16.22
CA PHE A 24 -0.58 9.99 -17.22
C PHE A 24 0.37 9.45 -18.29
N MET A 25 1.28 10.32 -18.83
CA MET A 25 2.17 9.94 -19.94
C MET A 25 3.30 8.99 -19.53
N TYR A 26 3.87 9.17 -18.32
CA TYR A 26 5.13 8.53 -17.92
C TYR A 26 5.11 7.88 -16.53
N GLY A 27 4.02 8.03 -15.78
CA GLY A 27 3.99 7.62 -14.38
C GLY A 27 4.80 8.55 -13.45
N ASP A 28 5.12 9.77 -13.90
CA ASP A 28 5.87 10.79 -13.16
C ASP A 28 4.96 11.48 -12.14
N ALA A 29 4.64 10.73 -11.09
CA ALA A 29 3.71 11.11 -10.05
C ALA A 29 3.95 10.30 -8.77
N ALA A 30 3.71 10.92 -7.62
CA ALA A 30 3.65 10.30 -6.31
C ALA A 30 2.19 10.05 -5.91
N PHE A 31 1.91 8.98 -5.15
CA PHE A 31 0.58 8.79 -4.59
C PHE A 31 0.60 8.08 -3.24
N GLU A 32 -0.47 8.28 -2.49
CA GLU A 32 -0.76 7.54 -1.28
C GLU A 32 -2.15 6.92 -1.32
N THR A 33 -2.28 5.80 -0.62
CA THR A 33 -3.55 5.14 -0.34
C THR A 33 -3.63 4.92 1.16
N LEU A 34 -4.67 5.44 1.76
CA LEU A 34 -4.87 5.35 3.20
C LEU A 34 -6.34 5.08 3.55
N ARG A 35 -6.57 4.56 4.73
CA ARG A 35 -7.89 4.48 5.33
C ARG A 35 -8.20 5.76 6.09
N VAL A 36 -9.48 6.03 6.17
CA VAL A 36 -10.09 7.04 7.03
C VAL A 36 -10.97 6.31 8.01
N TYR A 37 -10.86 6.64 9.30
CA TYR A 37 -11.69 6.11 10.37
C TYR A 37 -12.33 7.29 11.11
N GLY A 38 -13.63 7.24 11.32
CA GLY A 38 -14.35 8.31 12.02
C GLY A 38 -14.19 9.71 11.39
N GLY A 39 -13.93 9.77 10.08
CA GLY A 39 -13.66 11.03 9.36
C GLY A 39 -12.22 11.53 9.43
N ASP A 40 -11.32 10.80 10.11
CA ASP A 40 -9.91 11.16 10.27
C ASP A 40 -8.98 10.22 9.51
N PRO A 41 -8.12 10.72 8.59
CA PRO A 41 -7.14 9.93 7.86
C PRO A 41 -6.11 9.25 8.79
N PHE A 42 -6.12 7.92 8.77
CA PHE A 42 -5.25 7.11 9.63
C PHE A 42 -3.78 7.28 9.27
N GLU A 43 -2.96 7.55 10.29
CA GLU A 43 -1.50 7.76 10.16
C GLU A 43 -1.12 8.78 9.06
N TRP A 44 -1.88 9.85 8.96
CA TRP A 44 -1.68 10.91 7.96
C TRP A 44 -0.23 11.40 7.88
N GLY A 45 0.42 11.58 9.04
CA GLY A 45 1.83 12.03 9.11
C GLY A 45 2.76 11.13 8.31
N ALA A 46 2.73 9.82 8.57
CA ALA A 46 3.59 8.84 7.89
C ALA A 46 3.29 8.76 6.37
N HIS A 47 2.00 8.80 5.99
CA HIS A 47 1.63 8.85 4.57
C HIS A 47 2.11 10.14 3.89
N ARG A 48 1.99 11.29 4.57
CA ARG A 48 2.45 12.58 4.04
C ARG A 48 3.97 12.64 3.87
N GLU A 49 4.72 12.09 4.83
CA GLU A 49 6.18 11.98 4.76
C GLU A 49 6.61 11.11 3.58
N ARG A 50 6.00 9.93 3.39
CA ARG A 50 6.33 9.04 2.27
C ARG A 50 5.94 9.65 0.91
N LEU A 51 4.81 10.35 0.82
CA LEU A 51 4.43 11.11 -0.39
C LEU A 51 5.48 12.17 -0.71
N GLN A 52 5.93 12.90 0.31
CA GLN A 52 6.97 13.93 0.19
C GLN A 52 8.29 13.32 -0.27
N HIS A 53 8.76 12.25 0.39
CA HIS A 53 9.96 11.50 0.01
C HIS A 53 9.91 11.02 -1.45
N THR A 54 8.76 10.48 -1.89
CA THR A 54 8.58 10.06 -3.27
C THR A 54 8.71 11.23 -4.24
N ALA A 55 8.07 12.37 -3.95
CA ALA A 55 8.12 13.55 -4.80
C ALA A 55 9.53 14.17 -4.84
N GLU A 56 10.25 14.18 -3.72
CA GLU A 56 11.65 14.62 -3.62
C GLU A 56 12.57 13.75 -4.47
N THR A 57 12.45 12.43 -4.35
CA THR A 57 13.20 11.46 -5.14
C THR A 57 12.94 11.64 -6.64
N LEU A 58 11.71 11.95 -7.01
CA LEU A 58 11.34 12.27 -8.40
C LEU A 58 11.72 13.72 -8.80
N GLY A 59 12.23 14.55 -7.88
CA GLY A 59 12.70 15.90 -8.14
C GLY A 59 11.61 16.96 -8.30
N PHE A 60 10.46 16.79 -7.61
CA PHE A 60 9.39 17.79 -7.54
C PHE A 60 8.80 17.97 -6.13
N GLY A 61 9.57 17.67 -5.09
CA GLY A 61 9.13 17.76 -3.69
C GLY A 61 8.58 19.12 -3.29
N ASP A 62 9.18 20.22 -3.79
CA ASP A 62 8.75 21.59 -3.50
C ASP A 62 7.36 21.93 -4.09
N ALA A 63 6.88 21.13 -5.05
CA ALA A 63 5.58 21.32 -5.67
C ALA A 63 4.43 20.57 -4.94
N VAL A 64 4.74 19.76 -3.92
CA VAL A 64 3.71 19.06 -3.15
C VAL A 64 2.96 20.06 -2.26
N PRO A 65 1.63 20.26 -2.45
CA PRO A 65 0.90 21.27 -1.70
C PRO A 65 0.88 21.03 -0.19
N GLU A 66 1.02 22.09 0.58
CA GLU A 66 0.93 22.03 2.04
C GLU A 66 -0.49 21.75 2.53
N ASP A 67 -1.50 22.13 1.74
CA ASP A 67 -2.93 22.02 2.07
C ASP A 67 -3.58 20.68 1.71
N LEU A 68 -2.78 19.63 1.41
CA LEU A 68 -3.31 18.30 1.03
C LEU A 68 -4.28 17.73 2.07
N ARG A 69 -3.99 17.91 3.37
CA ARG A 69 -4.88 17.45 4.44
C ARG A 69 -6.26 18.11 4.33
N LYS A 70 -6.30 19.41 4.14
CA LYS A 70 -7.53 20.15 3.95
C LYS A 70 -8.33 19.64 2.74
N ARG A 71 -7.66 19.35 1.63
CA ARG A 71 -8.30 18.80 0.41
C ARG A 71 -8.91 17.42 0.65
N VAL A 72 -8.25 16.58 1.46
CA VAL A 72 -8.80 15.29 1.89
C VAL A 72 -10.05 15.50 2.74
N ASP A 73 -9.98 16.35 3.78
CA ASP A 73 -11.09 16.63 4.68
C ASP A 73 -12.31 17.21 3.93
N GLU A 74 -12.08 18.13 2.98
CA GLU A 74 -13.13 18.68 2.12
C GLU A 74 -13.78 17.62 1.24
N THR A 75 -12.99 16.68 0.71
CA THR A 75 -13.51 15.60 -0.13
C THR A 75 -14.34 14.59 0.67
N LEU A 76 -13.89 14.25 1.88
CA LEU A 76 -14.64 13.40 2.81
C LEU A 76 -15.97 14.04 3.21
N ALA A 77 -15.94 15.32 3.60
CA ALA A 77 -17.13 16.06 4.00
C ALA A 77 -18.14 16.21 2.85
N ALA A 78 -17.66 16.45 1.61
CA ALA A 78 -18.53 16.58 0.43
C ALA A 78 -19.25 15.28 0.07
N ASN A 79 -18.73 14.12 0.53
CA ASN A 79 -19.29 12.80 0.29
C ASN A 79 -19.95 12.17 1.52
N ASP A 80 -19.98 12.85 2.67
CA ASP A 80 -20.51 12.36 3.95
C ASP A 80 -19.88 11.01 4.35
N LEU A 81 -18.55 10.92 4.28
CA LEU A 81 -17.80 9.69 4.55
C LEU A 81 -17.07 9.77 5.90
N ALA A 82 -17.41 8.86 6.80
CA ALA A 82 -16.70 8.63 8.06
C ALA A 82 -15.64 7.53 7.91
N ASP A 83 -16.01 6.38 7.36
CA ASP A 83 -15.07 5.30 7.07
C ASP A 83 -14.86 5.18 5.56
N ALA A 84 -13.60 5.33 5.13
CA ALA A 84 -13.33 5.49 3.72
C ALA A 84 -11.95 4.98 3.28
N TYR A 85 -11.90 4.61 2.03
CA TYR A 85 -10.68 4.61 1.22
C TYR A 85 -10.39 6.03 0.77
N CYS A 86 -9.15 6.47 0.90
CA CYS A 86 -8.67 7.72 0.34
C CYS A 86 -7.41 7.49 -0.49
N LYS A 87 -7.40 8.03 -1.71
CA LYS A 87 -6.20 8.08 -2.55
C LYS A 87 -5.87 9.54 -2.84
N VAL A 88 -4.63 9.92 -2.55
CA VAL A 88 -4.04 11.21 -2.90
C VAL A 88 -2.99 10.98 -3.96
N SER A 89 -3.09 11.68 -5.08
CA SER A 89 -2.12 11.64 -6.18
C SER A 89 -1.60 13.04 -6.47
N VAL A 90 -0.28 13.16 -6.63
CA VAL A 90 0.40 14.40 -7.04
C VAL A 90 1.30 14.06 -8.20
N SER A 91 0.97 14.52 -9.40
CA SER A 91 1.84 14.40 -10.57
C SER A 91 2.68 15.66 -10.75
N ARG A 92 3.73 15.55 -11.56
CA ARG A 92 4.49 16.73 -11.99
C ARG A 92 3.66 17.72 -12.83
N GLY A 93 2.43 17.37 -13.21
CA GLY A 93 1.52 18.21 -13.98
C GLY A 93 1.76 18.17 -15.49
N VAL A 94 1.16 19.14 -16.15
CA VAL A 94 1.18 19.26 -17.62
C VAL A 94 2.47 19.93 -18.08
N GLN A 95 3.22 19.20 -18.89
CA GLN A 95 4.48 19.70 -19.49
C GLN A 95 4.59 19.24 -20.95
N PRO A 96 5.45 19.90 -21.78
CA PRO A 96 5.74 19.41 -23.11
C PRO A 96 6.21 17.95 -23.10
N GLY A 97 5.80 17.16 -24.08
CA GLY A 97 6.06 15.71 -24.16
C GLY A 97 7.53 15.32 -24.37
N LYS A 98 8.41 15.74 -23.45
CA LYS A 98 9.83 15.40 -23.40
C LYS A 98 10.11 14.56 -22.17
N LEU A 99 11.08 13.63 -22.24
CA LEU A 99 11.49 12.86 -21.06
C LEU A 99 12.12 13.74 -19.99
N THR A 100 12.98 14.67 -20.36
CA THR A 100 13.54 15.64 -19.42
C THR A 100 12.44 16.58 -18.96
N PRO A 101 12.12 16.60 -17.66
CA PRO A 101 11.09 17.49 -17.12
C PRO A 101 11.58 18.94 -17.13
N ASP A 102 10.65 19.86 -17.25
CA ASP A 102 10.92 21.29 -17.04
C ASP A 102 11.10 21.56 -15.54
N PRO A 103 11.95 22.53 -15.17
CA PRO A 103 12.21 22.83 -13.75
C PRO A 103 11.03 23.47 -13.03
N GLU A 104 10.16 24.19 -13.74
CA GLU A 104 8.94 24.76 -13.18
C GLU A 104 7.87 23.68 -13.15
N VAL A 105 7.29 23.45 -11.95
CA VAL A 105 6.28 22.42 -11.72
C VAL A 105 4.99 23.07 -11.27
N ASP A 106 3.91 22.85 -12.04
CA ASP A 106 2.53 23.14 -11.67
C ASP A 106 1.83 21.77 -11.51
N PRO A 107 1.75 21.23 -10.27
CA PRO A 107 1.36 19.85 -10.06
C PRO A 107 -0.12 19.62 -10.32
N THR A 108 -0.48 18.47 -10.92
CA THR A 108 -1.85 18.01 -10.88
C THR A 108 -2.08 17.22 -9.60
N VAL A 109 -3.05 17.66 -8.81
CA VAL A 109 -3.40 17.05 -7.53
C VAL A 109 -4.81 16.48 -7.60
N VAL A 110 -4.93 15.19 -7.27
CA VAL A 110 -6.23 14.49 -7.26
C VAL A 110 -6.43 13.80 -5.93
N VAL A 111 -7.60 14.00 -5.30
CA VAL A 111 -8.05 13.25 -4.14
C VAL A 111 -9.32 12.49 -4.49
N ILE A 112 -9.27 11.18 -4.31
CA ILE A 112 -10.39 10.26 -4.53
C ILE A 112 -10.76 9.64 -3.18
N THR A 113 -12.05 9.64 -2.85
CA THR A 113 -12.57 8.96 -1.67
C THR A 113 -13.68 7.99 -2.06
N LYS A 114 -13.78 6.88 -1.34
CA LYS A 114 -14.87 5.90 -1.49
C LYS A 114 -15.24 5.35 -0.13
N SER A 115 -16.50 5.03 0.10
CA SER A 115 -16.90 4.31 1.30
C SER A 115 -16.11 3.00 1.41
N LEU A 116 -15.68 2.69 2.61
CA LEU A 116 -14.99 1.45 2.95
C LEU A 116 -15.55 0.97 4.30
N PRO A 117 -15.78 -0.34 4.51
CA PRO A 117 -16.22 -0.82 5.82
C PRO A 117 -15.17 -0.50 6.88
N ARG A 118 -15.62 -0.31 8.13
CA ARG A 118 -14.79 0.03 9.30
C ARG A 118 -13.56 -0.90 9.41
N GLY A 119 -13.70 -2.19 9.09
CA GLY A 119 -12.65 -3.17 9.29
C GLY A 119 -12.57 -3.67 10.73
N GLY A 120 -11.39 -4.10 11.13
CA GLY A 120 -11.14 -4.69 12.46
C GLY A 120 -11.53 -6.16 12.57
N PRO A 121 -11.17 -6.83 13.70
CA PRO A 121 -11.40 -8.27 13.87
C PRO A 121 -12.89 -8.67 13.97
N ASP A 122 -13.73 -7.80 14.52
CA ASP A 122 -15.16 -8.04 14.73
C ASP A 122 -16.04 -7.22 13.75
N GLY A 123 -15.46 -6.38 12.90
CA GLY A 123 -16.15 -5.54 11.95
C GLY A 123 -16.29 -6.17 10.57
N GLU A 124 -17.07 -5.51 9.70
CA GLU A 124 -17.13 -5.84 8.28
C GLU A 124 -15.79 -5.49 7.62
N ARG A 125 -15.20 -6.43 6.92
CA ARG A 125 -13.90 -6.30 6.25
C ARG A 125 -14.06 -6.22 4.73
N VAL A 126 -13.01 -5.83 4.05
CA VAL A 126 -12.92 -5.87 2.58
C VAL A 126 -12.46 -7.24 2.05
N TRP A 127 -12.33 -8.22 2.92
CA TRP A 127 -12.00 -9.60 2.62
C TRP A 127 -12.74 -10.53 3.58
N ASP A 128 -13.12 -11.70 3.09
CA ASP A 128 -13.92 -12.68 3.85
C ASP A 128 -13.02 -13.75 4.47
N ASP A 129 -12.08 -14.30 3.68
CA ASP A 129 -11.24 -15.42 4.05
C ASP A 129 -9.75 -15.02 4.14
N PRO A 130 -8.91 -15.82 4.84
CA PRO A 130 -7.46 -15.72 4.74
C PRO A 130 -7.00 -15.75 3.29
N ALA A 131 -5.97 -14.99 2.97
CA ALA A 131 -5.49 -14.83 1.60
C ALA A 131 -4.91 -16.14 1.04
N GLU A 132 -5.25 -16.45 -0.20
CA GLU A 132 -4.47 -17.36 -1.02
C GLU A 132 -3.35 -16.58 -1.71
N VAL A 133 -2.11 -16.97 -1.45
CA VAL A 133 -0.92 -16.30 -1.98
C VAL A 133 -0.18 -17.24 -2.94
N GLN A 134 0.22 -16.72 -4.08
CA GLN A 134 1.00 -17.47 -5.06
C GLN A 134 2.27 -16.74 -5.46
N THR A 135 3.40 -17.46 -5.51
CA THR A 135 4.65 -16.93 -6.04
C THR A 135 4.58 -16.72 -7.54
N VAL A 136 5.17 -15.61 -8.00
CA VAL A 136 5.25 -15.27 -9.42
C VAL A 136 6.70 -15.28 -9.91
N ARG A 137 6.88 -15.37 -11.23
CA ARG A 137 8.19 -15.29 -11.88
C ARG A 137 8.69 -13.84 -11.96
N THR A 138 7.76 -12.90 -12.09
CA THR A 138 8.03 -11.46 -12.04
C THR A 138 8.84 -11.15 -10.79
N ARG A 139 9.96 -10.43 -10.98
CA ARG A 139 10.84 -10.00 -9.89
C ARG A 139 10.60 -8.54 -9.58
N ARG A 140 10.92 -8.14 -8.35
CA ARG A 140 10.99 -6.72 -8.02
C ARG A 140 12.02 -6.03 -8.90
N ILE A 141 11.72 -4.80 -9.29
CA ILE A 141 12.68 -3.94 -9.97
C ILE A 141 13.76 -3.60 -8.94
N PRO A 142 15.05 -3.86 -9.23
CA PRO A 142 16.12 -3.53 -8.29
C PRO A 142 16.16 -2.03 -8.00
N SER A 143 16.47 -1.65 -6.76
CA SER A 143 16.53 -0.25 -6.32
C SER A 143 17.54 0.58 -7.10
N ASP A 144 18.60 -0.05 -7.64
CA ASP A 144 19.57 0.60 -8.53
C ASP A 144 18.97 1.02 -9.90
N ALA A 145 17.87 0.39 -10.30
CA ALA A 145 17.17 0.70 -11.55
C ALA A 145 16.00 1.67 -11.32
N LEU A 146 15.24 1.45 -10.25
CA LEU A 146 14.14 2.30 -9.82
C LEU A 146 14.00 2.16 -8.29
N PRO A 147 14.13 3.25 -7.51
CA PRO A 147 14.03 3.18 -6.07
C PRO A 147 12.76 2.44 -5.62
N ALA A 148 12.91 1.41 -4.79
CA ALA A 148 11.79 0.57 -4.34
C ALA A 148 11.01 1.21 -3.19
N ASP A 149 11.63 2.15 -2.47
CA ASP A 149 11.08 2.87 -1.33
C ASP A 149 10.13 4.02 -1.71
N ILE A 150 9.99 4.33 -3.02
CA ILE A 150 9.06 5.35 -3.51
C ILE A 150 7.71 4.76 -3.94
N LYS A 151 6.65 5.53 -3.71
CA LYS A 151 5.28 5.17 -4.12
C LYS A 151 4.83 6.00 -5.31
N SER A 152 5.40 5.70 -6.48
CA SER A 152 5.11 6.39 -7.75
C SER A 152 3.96 5.73 -8.52
N HIS A 153 3.41 6.40 -9.53
CA HIS A 153 2.40 5.83 -10.44
C HIS A 153 2.94 4.68 -11.32
N ASN A 154 4.24 4.40 -11.29
CA ASN A 154 4.84 3.29 -12.03
C ASN A 154 4.61 1.94 -11.33
N TYR A 155 3.36 1.46 -11.34
CA TYR A 155 2.94 0.19 -10.73
C TYR A 155 2.93 -1.00 -11.70
N LEU A 156 3.56 -0.85 -12.85
CA LEU A 156 3.55 -1.88 -13.90
C LEU A 156 4.16 -3.21 -13.41
N ASN A 157 5.17 -3.16 -12.55
CA ASN A 157 5.77 -4.35 -11.95
C ASN A 157 4.75 -5.18 -11.15
N GLY A 158 3.97 -4.55 -10.28
CA GLY A 158 2.88 -5.22 -9.55
C GLY A 158 1.77 -5.72 -10.47
N ILE A 159 1.42 -4.95 -11.52
CA ILE A 159 0.43 -5.36 -12.52
C ILE A 159 0.89 -6.64 -13.24
N LEU A 160 2.17 -6.77 -13.60
CA LEU A 160 2.70 -7.97 -14.24
C LEU A 160 2.61 -9.18 -13.33
N GLY A 161 2.91 -9.04 -12.02
CA GLY A 161 2.70 -10.11 -11.04
C GLY A 161 1.23 -10.54 -10.97
N ARG A 162 0.30 -9.62 -10.89
CA ARG A 162 -1.16 -9.91 -10.87
C ARG A 162 -1.64 -10.56 -12.17
N LEU A 163 -1.09 -10.17 -13.32
CA LEU A 163 -1.39 -10.81 -14.60
C LEU A 163 -0.88 -12.26 -14.66
N GLU A 164 0.24 -12.59 -14.00
CA GLU A 164 0.68 -13.97 -13.87
C GLU A 164 -0.33 -14.81 -13.07
N LEU A 165 -0.87 -14.29 -11.96
CA LEU A 165 -1.92 -14.96 -11.20
C LEU A 165 -3.13 -15.27 -12.06
N GLN A 166 -3.65 -14.29 -12.78
CA GLN A 166 -4.80 -14.47 -13.67
C GLN A 166 -4.55 -15.54 -14.74
N ARG A 167 -3.35 -15.56 -15.31
CA ARG A 167 -2.98 -16.55 -16.34
C ARG A 167 -2.78 -17.96 -15.77
N SER A 168 -2.30 -18.07 -14.54
CA SER A 168 -2.10 -19.38 -13.89
C SER A 168 -3.41 -19.99 -13.39
N ALA A 169 -4.40 -19.18 -13.08
CA ALA A 169 -5.72 -19.64 -12.64
C ALA A 169 -6.53 -20.35 -13.74
N GLY A 170 -6.25 -20.08 -15.01
CA GLY A 170 -7.03 -20.64 -16.14
C GLY A 170 -8.49 -20.20 -16.07
N ASP A 171 -9.41 -21.17 -15.97
CA ASP A 171 -10.85 -20.93 -15.81
C ASP A 171 -11.30 -20.79 -14.34
N GLY A 172 -10.38 -20.90 -13.38
CA GLY A 172 -10.63 -20.73 -11.94
C GLY A 172 -10.39 -19.31 -11.46
N ASP A 173 -10.62 -19.07 -10.17
CA ASP A 173 -10.31 -17.81 -9.53
C ASP A 173 -8.79 -17.69 -9.31
N PRO A 174 -8.19 -16.53 -9.58
CA PRO A 174 -6.80 -16.27 -9.27
C PRO A 174 -6.59 -16.16 -7.76
N ALA A 175 -5.40 -16.49 -7.29
CA ALA A 175 -4.98 -16.22 -5.92
C ALA A 175 -5.16 -14.73 -5.57
N ASP A 176 -5.39 -14.43 -4.30
CA ASP A 176 -5.69 -13.08 -3.80
C ASP A 176 -4.51 -12.11 -3.94
N GLU A 177 -3.28 -12.61 -3.75
CA GLU A 177 -2.08 -11.79 -3.85
C GLU A 177 -0.91 -12.60 -4.42
N CYS A 178 -0.03 -11.92 -5.16
CA CYS A 178 1.24 -12.51 -5.58
C CYS A 178 2.34 -12.22 -4.56
N LEU A 179 3.21 -13.19 -4.34
CA LEU A 179 4.44 -13.00 -3.59
C LEU A 179 5.61 -12.81 -4.57
N VAL A 180 6.20 -11.62 -4.52
CA VAL A 180 7.28 -11.20 -5.41
C VAL A 180 8.62 -11.33 -4.68
N ARG A 181 9.63 -11.77 -5.40
CA ARG A 181 11.01 -11.88 -4.90
C ARG A 181 11.89 -10.82 -5.54
N ASP A 182 12.96 -10.45 -4.87
CA ASP A 182 14.05 -9.67 -5.45
C ASP A 182 14.84 -10.48 -6.53
N ILE A 183 15.83 -9.87 -7.14
CA ILE A 183 16.66 -10.51 -8.17
C ILE A 183 17.55 -11.65 -7.60
N ASP A 184 17.84 -11.62 -6.31
CA ASP A 184 18.65 -12.61 -5.60
C ASP A 184 17.82 -13.81 -5.14
N GLY A 185 16.49 -13.72 -5.25
CA GLY A 185 15.55 -14.78 -4.90
C GLY A 185 14.94 -14.68 -3.52
N ASN A 186 15.27 -13.65 -2.75
CA ASN A 186 14.65 -13.40 -1.46
C ASN A 186 13.21 -12.89 -1.63
N VAL A 187 12.34 -13.25 -0.70
CA VAL A 187 11.00 -12.70 -0.61
C VAL A 187 11.09 -11.19 -0.34
N ALA A 188 10.39 -10.41 -1.14
CA ALA A 188 10.32 -8.96 -0.96
C ALA A 188 8.96 -8.53 -0.40
N GLU A 189 7.92 -8.61 -1.20
CA GLU A 189 6.58 -8.12 -0.84
C GLU A 189 5.50 -8.73 -1.75
N GLY A 190 4.22 -8.39 -1.52
CA GLY A 190 3.14 -8.61 -2.48
C GLY A 190 3.10 -7.52 -3.57
N ALA A 191 2.16 -7.62 -4.53
CA ALA A 191 1.95 -6.55 -5.52
C ALA A 191 1.48 -5.23 -4.86
N THR A 192 0.74 -5.34 -3.76
CA THR A 192 0.14 -4.19 -3.04
C THR A 192 0.28 -4.27 -1.52
N SER A 193 1.07 -5.20 -1.00
CA SER A 193 1.14 -5.54 0.43
C SER A 193 2.55 -5.92 0.86
N ASN A 194 2.86 -5.72 2.14
CA ASN A 194 4.04 -6.34 2.75
C ASN A 194 3.65 -7.68 3.37
N VAL A 195 4.63 -8.56 3.54
CA VAL A 195 4.45 -9.90 4.11
C VAL A 195 5.15 -10.03 5.44
N PHE A 196 4.48 -10.70 6.37
CA PHE A 196 5.01 -11.12 7.67
C PHE A 196 4.80 -12.61 7.84
N PHE A 197 5.65 -13.22 8.64
CA PHE A 197 5.47 -14.61 9.04
C PHE A 197 6.04 -14.85 10.45
N VAL A 198 5.54 -15.87 11.11
CA VAL A 198 5.92 -16.26 12.48
C VAL A 198 6.63 -17.59 12.45
N SER A 199 7.70 -17.70 13.17
CA SER A 199 8.47 -18.94 13.39
C SER A 199 8.85 -19.05 14.86
N GLU A 200 9.50 -20.13 15.27
CA GLU A 200 10.04 -20.30 16.63
C GLU A 200 10.88 -19.09 17.10
N ALA A 201 11.53 -18.35 16.20
CA ALA A 201 12.34 -17.19 16.51
C ALA A 201 11.54 -15.89 16.71
N GLY A 202 10.23 -15.89 16.47
CA GLY A 202 9.33 -14.75 16.60
C GLY A 202 8.78 -14.23 15.29
N LEU A 203 8.37 -12.96 15.27
CA LEU A 203 7.81 -12.27 14.10
C LEU A 203 8.91 -11.85 13.14
N ARG A 204 8.75 -12.19 11.86
CA ARG A 204 9.70 -11.89 10.79
C ARG A 204 9.04 -11.17 9.63
N THR A 205 9.79 -10.29 8.97
CA THR A 205 9.40 -9.62 7.73
C THR A 205 10.65 -9.25 6.93
N PRO A 206 10.59 -9.21 5.58
CA PRO A 206 11.70 -8.73 4.77
C PRO A 206 12.19 -7.34 5.20
N SER A 207 13.53 -7.15 5.22
CA SER A 207 14.16 -5.88 5.57
C SER A 207 13.80 -4.78 4.57
N ALA A 208 13.64 -3.55 5.05
CA ALA A 208 13.49 -2.39 4.19
C ALA A 208 14.74 -2.05 3.35
N ASP A 209 15.87 -2.71 3.63
CA ASP A 209 17.09 -2.64 2.81
C ASP A 209 16.98 -3.47 1.51
N LEU A 210 15.93 -4.30 1.39
CA LEU A 210 15.62 -5.04 0.17
C LEU A 210 14.72 -4.21 -0.76
N ASP A 211 14.50 -4.74 -1.98
CA ASP A 211 13.69 -4.08 -3.00
C ASP A 211 12.18 -4.15 -2.67
N LEU A 212 11.74 -3.44 -1.65
CA LEU A 212 10.34 -3.36 -1.23
C LEU A 212 9.93 -1.94 -0.82
N LEU A 213 8.62 -1.69 -0.82
CA LEU A 213 8.06 -0.45 -0.31
C LEU A 213 7.93 -0.53 1.23
N PRO A 214 8.53 0.40 2.01
CA PRO A 214 8.31 0.47 3.45
C PRO A 214 6.85 0.90 3.72
N GLY A 215 6.04 -0.07 4.13
CA GLY A 215 4.60 0.12 4.31
C GLY A 215 4.28 0.79 5.65
N VAL A 216 3.38 1.79 5.65
CA VAL A 216 2.92 2.43 6.90
C VAL A 216 2.25 1.39 7.82
N THR A 217 1.40 0.52 7.29
CA THR A 217 0.80 -0.57 8.09
C THR A 217 1.85 -1.57 8.57
N ARG A 218 2.90 -1.84 7.76
CA ARG A 218 4.03 -2.67 8.16
C ARG A 218 4.74 -2.09 9.40
N ASP A 219 5.00 -0.80 9.39
CA ASP A 219 5.70 -0.13 10.48
C ASP A 219 4.87 -0.12 11.77
N ILE A 220 3.55 0.06 11.67
CA ILE A 220 2.63 -0.07 12.81
C ILE A 220 2.71 -1.49 13.41
N VAL A 221 2.68 -2.52 12.58
CA VAL A 221 2.79 -3.92 13.07
C VAL A 221 4.11 -4.18 13.77
N LEU A 222 5.21 -3.66 13.24
CA LEU A 222 6.52 -3.75 13.88
C LEU A 222 6.56 -3.02 15.23
N GLU A 223 5.95 -1.85 15.33
CA GLU A 223 5.81 -1.08 16.56
C GLU A 223 5.00 -1.87 17.59
N LEU A 224 3.79 -2.30 17.25
CA LEU A 224 2.90 -3.07 18.14
C LEU A 224 3.56 -4.36 18.66
N ALA A 225 4.22 -5.10 17.78
CA ALA A 225 4.90 -6.33 18.19
C ALA A 225 6.05 -6.06 19.19
N ARG A 226 6.80 -4.98 18.98
CA ARG A 226 7.88 -4.58 19.88
C ARG A 226 7.36 -4.07 21.24
N GLU A 227 6.26 -3.31 21.23
CA GLU A 227 5.60 -2.81 22.45
C GLU A 227 5.11 -3.96 23.33
N GLU A 228 4.63 -5.06 22.73
CA GLU A 228 4.23 -6.29 23.42
C GLU A 228 5.42 -7.18 23.82
N GLY A 229 6.64 -6.78 23.49
CA GLY A 229 7.86 -7.53 23.84
C GLY A 229 8.13 -8.77 22.99
N PHE A 230 7.49 -8.90 21.82
CA PHE A 230 7.79 -10.01 20.93
C PHE A 230 9.15 -9.84 20.26
N PRO A 231 9.90 -10.94 20.07
CA PRO A 231 11.07 -10.93 19.20
C PRO A 231 10.65 -10.56 17.77
N VAL A 232 11.27 -9.54 17.22
CA VAL A 232 11.03 -9.06 15.86
C VAL A 232 12.35 -9.04 15.09
N GLU A 233 12.38 -9.72 13.95
CA GLU A 233 13.56 -9.80 13.09
C GLU A 233 13.21 -9.35 11.67
N THR A 234 14.03 -8.47 11.11
CA THR A 234 13.95 -8.07 9.69
C THR A 234 15.18 -8.58 8.95
N GLY A 235 15.01 -9.16 7.77
CA GLY A 235 16.13 -9.79 7.08
C GLY A 235 15.81 -10.19 5.64
N ALA A 236 16.70 -10.95 5.03
CA ALA A 236 16.49 -11.61 3.76
C ALA A 236 15.99 -13.04 4.01
N TYR A 237 14.86 -13.39 3.42
CA TYR A 237 14.20 -14.67 3.65
C TYR A 237 13.88 -15.36 2.32
N SER A 238 13.96 -16.67 2.35
CA SER A 238 13.58 -17.52 1.22
C SER A 238 12.07 -17.76 1.17
N LEU A 239 11.57 -18.30 0.07
CA LEU A 239 10.18 -18.78 -0.02
C LEU A 239 9.89 -19.89 0.98
N ASP A 240 10.87 -20.75 1.25
CA ASP A 240 10.69 -21.87 2.18
C ASP A 240 10.55 -21.37 3.62
N ASP A 241 11.17 -20.25 3.99
CA ASP A 241 10.93 -19.64 5.31
C ASP A 241 9.47 -19.22 5.49
N VAL A 242 8.84 -18.67 4.46
CA VAL A 242 7.42 -18.27 4.51
C VAL A 242 6.48 -19.48 4.42
N ARG A 243 6.79 -20.47 3.56
CA ARG A 243 5.95 -21.66 3.38
C ARG A 243 5.94 -22.59 4.60
N ASN A 244 7.04 -22.61 5.36
CA ASN A 244 7.17 -23.44 6.56
C ASN A 244 6.91 -22.65 7.85
N ALA A 245 6.38 -21.43 7.75
CA ALA A 245 6.05 -20.62 8.91
C ALA A 245 4.84 -21.18 9.66
N ASP A 246 4.80 -20.94 10.97
CA ASP A 246 3.67 -21.30 11.83
C ASP A 246 2.42 -20.43 11.52
N GLU A 247 2.65 -19.17 11.17
CA GLU A 247 1.64 -18.20 10.77
C GLU A 247 2.23 -17.27 9.70
N ALA A 248 1.38 -16.75 8.81
CA ALA A 248 1.76 -15.66 7.91
C ALA A 248 0.58 -14.71 7.66
N PHE A 249 0.89 -13.45 7.36
CA PHE A 249 -0.11 -12.45 7.03
C PHE A 249 0.44 -11.36 6.12
N LEU A 250 -0.48 -10.67 5.46
CA LEU A 250 -0.23 -9.52 4.60
C LEU A 250 -0.66 -8.23 5.31
N THR A 251 0.02 -7.12 4.97
CA THR A 251 -0.35 -5.80 5.48
C THR A 251 -0.43 -4.77 4.38
N ASN A 252 -1.50 -4.01 4.34
CA ASN A 252 -1.62 -2.75 3.60
C ASN A 252 -2.72 -1.88 4.21
N SER A 253 -2.84 -0.65 3.75
CA SER A 253 -3.82 0.29 4.33
C SER A 253 -5.26 -0.20 4.23
N THR A 254 -5.67 -0.91 3.17
CA THR A 254 -7.07 -1.33 2.98
C THR A 254 -7.40 -2.66 3.64
N TRP A 255 -6.46 -3.59 3.65
CA TRP A 255 -6.64 -4.91 4.27
C TRP A 255 -6.33 -4.93 5.77
N GLU A 256 -5.66 -3.90 6.26
CA GLU A 256 -5.11 -3.89 7.62
C GLU A 256 -4.09 -5.05 7.78
N ILE A 257 -4.44 -6.05 8.58
CA ILE A 257 -3.69 -7.30 8.74
C ILE A 257 -4.55 -8.44 8.22
N ARG A 258 -4.26 -8.95 7.03
CA ARG A 258 -4.96 -10.09 6.42
C ARG A 258 -4.16 -11.38 6.58
N PRO A 259 -4.65 -12.39 7.32
CA PRO A 259 -3.97 -13.67 7.43
C PRO A 259 -3.76 -14.31 6.05
N ILE A 260 -2.70 -15.11 5.91
CA ILE A 260 -2.48 -15.98 4.76
C ILE A 260 -2.96 -17.39 5.12
N GLY A 261 -3.80 -17.99 4.28
CA GLY A 261 -4.24 -19.37 4.42
C GLY A 261 -3.30 -20.34 3.70
N THR A 262 -2.87 -19.98 2.49
CA THR A 262 -1.97 -20.82 1.69
C THR A 262 -0.92 -19.99 0.97
N VAL A 263 0.27 -20.59 0.79
CA VAL A 263 1.32 -20.08 -0.10
C VAL A 263 1.63 -21.18 -1.13
N ASP A 264 1.36 -20.93 -2.41
CA ASP A 264 1.50 -21.90 -3.50
C ASP A 264 0.75 -23.22 -3.23
N GLY A 265 -0.42 -23.16 -2.61
CA GLY A 265 -1.23 -24.31 -2.21
C GLY A 265 -0.75 -25.06 -0.97
N ILE A 266 0.32 -24.59 -0.31
CA ILE A 266 0.79 -25.12 0.97
C ILE A 266 0.07 -24.34 2.08
N GLU A 267 -0.61 -25.04 2.98
CA GLU A 267 -1.28 -24.42 4.13
C GLU A 267 -0.27 -23.75 5.05
N VAL A 268 -0.55 -22.49 5.42
CA VAL A 268 0.16 -21.73 6.44
C VAL A 268 -0.85 -21.38 7.52
N GLY A 269 -0.50 -21.60 8.77
CA GLY A 269 -1.43 -21.41 9.87
C GLY A 269 -1.89 -19.95 10.06
N THR A 270 -3.13 -19.80 10.49
CA THR A 270 -3.63 -18.55 11.07
C THR A 270 -3.61 -18.69 12.59
N GLY A 271 -2.65 -18.11 13.26
CA GLY A 271 -2.41 -18.43 14.67
C GLY A 271 -2.69 -17.27 15.63
N PRO A 272 -2.27 -17.44 16.88
CA PRO A 272 -2.53 -16.48 17.94
C PRO A 272 -1.80 -15.15 17.80
N MET A 273 -0.61 -15.13 17.20
CA MET A 273 0.15 -13.90 16.98
C MET A 273 -0.57 -12.97 16.00
N THR A 274 -0.99 -13.50 14.86
CA THR A 274 -1.75 -12.74 13.86
C THR A 274 -3.04 -12.15 14.46
N LYS A 275 -3.79 -12.96 15.23
CA LYS A 275 -5.02 -12.50 15.89
C LYS A 275 -4.76 -11.43 16.94
N LEU A 276 -3.67 -11.55 17.70
CA LEU A 276 -3.28 -10.55 18.69
C LEU A 276 -2.93 -9.22 17.99
N LEU A 277 -2.11 -9.26 16.94
CA LEU A 277 -1.75 -8.06 16.19
C LEU A 277 -2.96 -7.40 15.52
N GLN A 278 -3.92 -8.17 15.01
CA GLN A 278 -5.19 -7.64 14.51
C GLN A 278 -5.97 -6.89 15.61
N ARG A 279 -6.06 -7.46 16.82
CA ARG A 279 -6.72 -6.82 17.95
C ARG A 279 -6.00 -5.55 18.39
N LEU A 280 -4.68 -5.57 18.52
CA LEU A 280 -3.88 -4.40 18.91
C LEU A 280 -3.97 -3.27 17.89
N TYR A 281 -3.98 -3.63 16.61
CA TYR A 281 -4.19 -2.67 15.52
C TYR A 281 -5.57 -2.00 15.64
N ASP A 282 -6.62 -2.80 15.87
CA ASP A 282 -7.98 -2.31 16.06
C ASP A 282 -8.11 -1.42 17.30
N GLU A 283 -7.53 -1.83 18.43
CA GLU A 283 -7.48 -1.03 19.66
C GLU A 283 -6.74 0.32 19.44
N ARG A 284 -5.71 0.35 18.57
CA ARG A 284 -5.04 1.60 18.18
C ARG A 284 -5.97 2.50 17.36
N VAL A 285 -6.72 1.92 16.42
CA VAL A 285 -7.71 2.63 15.61
C VAL A 285 -8.82 3.20 16.50
N GLU A 286 -9.44 2.37 17.35
CA GLU A 286 -10.49 2.80 18.27
C GLU A 286 -10.04 3.96 19.17
N ARG A 287 -8.89 3.84 19.78
CA ARG A 287 -8.37 4.86 20.70
C ARG A 287 -8.10 6.21 20.05
N ARG A 288 -7.78 6.23 18.75
CA ARG A 288 -7.35 7.44 18.04
C ARG A 288 -8.45 8.11 17.23
N HIS A 289 -9.48 7.36 16.83
CA HIS A 289 -10.45 7.83 15.84
C HIS A 289 -11.91 7.70 16.27
N TYR A 290 -12.20 6.98 17.37
CA TYR A 290 -13.52 6.81 17.97
C TYR A 290 -13.44 7.06 19.48
#